data_663d8842f2023d1b5205a506ba424fcc
#
_entry.id   663d8842f2023d1b5205a506ba424fcc
#
_cell.length_a   1.000
_cell.length_b   1.000
_cell.length_c   1.000
_cell.angle_alpha   90.00
_cell.angle_beta   90.00
_cell.angle_gamma   90.00
#
_symmetry.space_group_name_H-M   'P 1'
#
loop_
_entity.id
_entity.type
_entity.pdbx_description
1 polymer ?
#
loop_
_entity_poly.entity_id
_entity_poly.type
_entity_poly.pdbx_seq_one_letter_code
_entity_poly.pdbx_strand_id
1 'polypeptide(L)'
;MNNENKQGKSLSLFNRFIAKVKTFPSIAHFIRAIDRFNERLGNQFGAAITYFSFLSIIPILMISFSSLGFFLASQPELLQTISEKIITSVNEPTIAATLEQTVNTAINQRATVGLTGLLLAFYSGISWMGNLREAVRAQCRERWERTESEKENIIKRYFRDFISLTGLLIALVLTVTLTSLPGSAQSWLIGLLGLQDILWLKKPLTYTTFAISICANFLMFFWIYWRLPKEKPCRKALMRGSLLAAISFEVLKYVMTMIVPNLVKSPSGAAFGSIIALLAFFYFFARLTLFCAAWIATADYGQQKPSEEASSLTSPPDQSAES
;
A
#
# COMPACT_ATOMS: atom_id res chain seq x y z
N MET A 1 -7.65 -54.10 5.09
CA MET A 1 -7.69 -53.56 6.47
C MET A 1 -6.43 -52.81 6.93
N ASN A 2 -5.32 -52.76 6.19
CA ASN A 2 -4.08 -52.12 6.66
C ASN A 2 -3.84 -50.67 6.22
N ASN A 3 -4.61 -50.14 5.26
CA ASN A 3 -4.41 -48.78 4.75
C ASN A 3 -5.23 -47.68 5.50
N GLU A 4 -6.38 -48.02 6.05
CA GLU A 4 -7.20 -47.06 6.81
C GLU A 4 -6.57 -46.72 8.16
N ASN A 5 -5.86 -47.68 8.79
CA ASN A 5 -5.20 -47.48 10.07
C ASN A 5 -3.91 -46.61 9.96
N LYS A 6 -3.26 -46.58 8.79
CA LYS A 6 -2.13 -45.70 8.52
C LYS A 6 -2.59 -44.25 8.23
N GLN A 7 -3.70 -44.06 7.54
CA GLN A 7 -4.27 -42.73 7.30
C GLN A 7 -4.79 -42.08 8.58
N GLY A 8 -5.44 -42.85 9.47
CA GLY A 8 -5.92 -42.34 10.75
C GLY A 8 -4.77 -41.91 11.70
N LYS A 9 -3.66 -42.67 11.73
CA LYS A 9 -2.47 -42.30 12.50
C LYS A 9 -1.75 -41.06 11.95
N SER A 10 -1.65 -40.93 10.62
CA SER A 10 -1.06 -39.78 9.96
C SER A 10 -1.88 -38.51 10.23
N LEU A 11 -3.20 -38.58 10.12
CA LEU A 11 -4.12 -37.47 10.43
C LEU A 11 -4.05 -37.06 11.92
N SER A 12 -3.93 -38.03 12.83
CA SER A 12 -3.83 -37.73 14.26
C SER A 12 -2.47 -37.10 14.65
N LEU A 13 -1.38 -37.52 14.00
CA LEU A 13 -0.06 -36.89 14.16
C LEU A 13 -0.01 -35.47 13.58
N PHE A 14 -0.61 -35.28 12.41
CA PHE A 14 -0.75 -33.96 11.77
C PHE A 14 -1.59 -33.03 12.63
N ASN A 15 -2.72 -33.49 13.16
CA ASN A 15 -3.57 -32.69 14.05
C ASN A 15 -2.87 -32.37 15.39
N ARG A 16 -2.08 -33.29 15.94
CA ARG A 16 -1.24 -33.06 17.14
C ARG A 16 -0.11 -32.04 16.84
N PHE A 17 0.50 -32.13 15.68
CA PHE A 17 1.52 -31.16 15.24
C PHE A 17 0.92 -29.78 15.08
N ILE A 18 -0.23 -29.65 14.41
CA ILE A 18 -0.96 -28.38 14.28
C ILE A 18 -1.38 -27.83 15.64
N ALA A 19 -1.87 -28.68 16.55
CA ALA A 19 -2.23 -28.27 17.91
C ALA A 19 -1.00 -27.75 18.69
N LYS A 20 0.14 -28.41 18.55
CA LYS A 20 1.40 -28.00 19.19
C LYS A 20 2.00 -26.73 18.56
N VAL A 21 1.83 -26.54 17.25
CA VAL A 21 2.24 -25.33 16.54
C VAL A 21 1.36 -24.13 16.94
N LYS A 22 0.06 -24.35 17.16
CA LYS A 22 -0.88 -23.33 17.66
C LYS A 22 -0.61 -22.87 19.10
N THR A 23 0.21 -23.58 19.87
CA THR A 23 0.59 -23.16 21.23
C THR A 23 1.64 -22.06 21.26
N PHE A 24 2.37 -21.82 20.16
CA PHE A 24 3.29 -20.68 20.07
C PHE A 24 2.52 -19.38 19.89
N PRO A 25 2.65 -18.38 20.79
CA PRO A 25 1.85 -17.16 20.77
C PRO A 25 1.98 -16.38 19.46
N SER A 26 3.16 -16.36 18.84
CA SER A 26 3.40 -15.69 17.56
C SER A 26 2.67 -16.37 16.39
N ILE A 27 2.63 -17.71 16.35
CA ILE A 27 1.96 -18.49 15.30
C ILE A 27 0.44 -18.38 15.48
N ALA A 28 -0.03 -18.48 16.72
CA ALA A 28 -1.46 -18.29 17.02
C ALA A 28 -1.94 -16.90 16.61
N HIS A 29 -1.13 -15.85 16.82
CA HIS A 29 -1.44 -14.50 16.37
C HIS A 29 -1.47 -14.39 14.82
N PHE A 30 -0.51 -15.01 14.15
CA PHE A 30 -0.48 -15.05 12.68
C PHE A 30 -1.72 -15.73 12.09
N ILE A 31 -2.15 -16.86 12.67
CA ILE A 31 -3.37 -17.56 12.24
C ILE A 31 -4.59 -16.67 12.48
N ARG A 32 -4.74 -16.04 13.66
CA ARG A 32 -5.85 -15.12 13.93
C ARG A 32 -5.89 -13.96 12.92
N ALA A 33 -4.72 -13.46 12.52
CA ALA A 33 -4.63 -12.41 11.50
C ALA A 33 -5.10 -12.88 10.12
N ILE A 34 -4.76 -14.13 9.72
CA ILE A 34 -5.25 -14.73 8.46
C ILE A 34 -6.76 -14.92 8.53
N ASP A 35 -7.28 -15.50 9.60
CA ASP A 35 -8.70 -15.73 9.78
C ASP A 35 -9.46 -14.39 9.72
N ARG A 36 -8.98 -13.38 10.45
CA ARG A 36 -9.54 -12.03 10.41
C ARG A 36 -9.52 -11.42 9.01
N PHE A 37 -8.41 -11.54 8.30
CA PHE A 37 -8.29 -11.05 6.92
C PHE A 37 -9.33 -11.68 5.99
N ASN A 38 -9.53 -13.00 6.09
CA ASN A 38 -10.50 -13.74 5.26
C ASN A 38 -11.94 -13.43 5.66
N GLU A 39 -12.29 -13.45 6.95
CA GLU A 39 -13.61 -13.11 7.46
C GLU A 39 -14.05 -11.69 7.09
N ARG A 40 -13.09 -10.77 7.01
CA ARG A 40 -13.32 -9.37 6.66
C ARG A 40 -13.12 -9.07 5.18
N LEU A 41 -13.25 -10.07 4.33
CA LEU A 41 -13.21 -9.95 2.86
C LEU A 41 -11.93 -9.25 2.35
N GLY A 42 -10.79 -9.56 2.95
CA GLY A 42 -9.51 -8.94 2.61
C GLY A 42 -9.12 -9.12 1.15
N ASN A 43 -9.43 -10.27 0.54
CA ASN A 43 -9.17 -10.53 -0.87
C ASN A 43 -10.02 -9.64 -1.79
N GLN A 44 -11.31 -9.48 -1.49
CA GLN A 44 -12.26 -8.68 -2.29
C GLN A 44 -11.92 -7.20 -2.21
N PHE A 45 -11.63 -6.69 -1.00
CA PHE A 45 -11.14 -5.33 -0.83
C PHE A 45 -9.78 -5.12 -1.50
N GLY A 46 -8.89 -6.11 -1.45
CA GLY A 46 -7.60 -6.09 -2.16
C GLY A 46 -7.78 -5.94 -3.67
N ALA A 47 -8.71 -6.70 -4.26
CA ALA A 47 -9.04 -6.59 -5.68
C ALA A 47 -9.65 -5.22 -6.04
N ALA A 48 -10.54 -4.68 -5.20
CA ALA A 48 -11.12 -3.36 -5.40
C ALA A 48 -10.05 -2.25 -5.36
N ILE A 49 -9.16 -2.28 -4.37
CA ILE A 49 -8.05 -1.31 -4.27
C ILE A 49 -7.15 -1.42 -5.51
N THR A 50 -6.84 -2.64 -5.97
CA THR A 50 -6.04 -2.88 -7.19
C THR A 50 -6.68 -2.24 -8.41
N TYR A 51 -7.97 -2.43 -8.60
CA TYR A 51 -8.72 -1.85 -9.71
C TYR A 51 -8.65 -0.31 -9.71
N PHE A 52 -8.93 0.33 -8.58
CA PHE A 52 -8.84 1.78 -8.47
C PHE A 52 -7.41 2.30 -8.58
N SER A 53 -6.40 1.55 -8.10
CA SER A 53 -4.99 1.88 -8.29
C SER A 53 -4.63 1.89 -9.78
N PHE A 54 -5.08 0.89 -10.52
CA PHE A 54 -4.84 0.80 -11.97
C PHE A 54 -5.52 1.94 -12.74
N LEU A 55 -6.78 2.26 -12.42
CA LEU A 55 -7.50 3.38 -13.04
C LEU A 55 -6.83 4.73 -12.78
N SER A 56 -6.18 4.90 -11.64
CA SER A 56 -5.48 6.14 -11.28
C SER A 56 -4.22 6.40 -12.11
N ILE A 57 -3.72 5.40 -12.85
CA ILE A 57 -2.54 5.56 -13.72
C ILE A 57 -2.85 6.54 -14.85
N ILE A 58 -4.05 6.48 -15.44
CA ILE A 58 -4.42 7.33 -16.59
C ILE A 58 -4.30 8.82 -16.23
N PRO A 59 -4.94 9.31 -15.15
CA PRO A 59 -4.78 10.70 -14.72
C PRO A 59 -3.32 11.08 -14.38
N ILE A 60 -2.56 10.15 -13.77
CA ILE A 60 -1.16 10.39 -13.44
C ILE A 60 -0.34 10.58 -14.73
N LEU A 61 -0.55 9.74 -15.74
CA LEU A 61 0.11 9.89 -17.03
C LEU A 61 -0.27 11.21 -17.71
N MET A 62 -1.55 11.60 -17.66
CA MET A 62 -2.01 12.89 -18.23
C MET A 62 -1.27 14.08 -17.57
N ILE A 63 -1.15 14.09 -16.24
CA ILE A 63 -0.42 15.14 -15.52
C ILE A 63 1.06 15.10 -15.87
N SER A 64 1.66 13.91 -15.97
CA SER A 64 3.08 13.74 -16.32
C SER A 64 3.37 14.29 -17.72
N PHE A 65 2.55 13.92 -18.72
CA PHE A 65 2.68 14.44 -20.08
C PHE A 65 2.46 15.95 -20.14
N SER A 66 1.47 16.46 -19.42
CA SER A 66 1.23 17.92 -19.32
C SER A 66 2.43 18.63 -18.71
N SER A 67 2.98 18.11 -17.61
CA SER A 67 4.16 18.69 -16.93
C SER A 67 5.37 18.73 -17.87
N LEU A 68 5.61 17.64 -18.61
CA LEU A 68 6.66 17.59 -19.64
C LEU A 68 6.39 18.61 -20.75
N GLY A 69 5.14 18.74 -21.21
CA GLY A 69 4.74 19.73 -22.21
C GLY A 69 4.98 21.16 -21.75
N PHE A 70 4.71 21.50 -20.50
CA PHE A 70 5.03 22.82 -19.92
C PHE A 70 6.55 23.04 -19.83
N PHE A 71 7.30 22.03 -19.40
CA PHE A 71 8.75 22.10 -19.30
C PHE A 71 9.40 22.32 -20.67
N LEU A 72 9.02 21.55 -21.68
CA LEU A 72 9.55 21.67 -23.04
C LEU A 72 9.15 23.00 -23.69
N ALA A 73 7.93 23.48 -23.45
CA ALA A 73 7.49 24.78 -23.94
C ALA A 73 8.30 25.95 -23.36
N SER A 74 8.87 25.80 -22.17
CA SER A 74 9.72 26.82 -21.52
C SER A 74 11.19 26.78 -21.99
N GLN A 75 11.58 25.74 -22.74
CA GLN A 75 12.96 25.53 -23.20
C GLN A 75 13.02 25.18 -24.69
N PRO A 76 12.90 26.19 -25.58
CA PRO A 76 12.87 25.96 -27.05
C PRO A 76 14.10 25.26 -27.61
N GLU A 77 15.29 25.51 -27.04
CA GLU A 77 16.56 24.88 -27.46
C GLU A 77 16.55 23.38 -27.17
N LEU A 78 16.01 22.96 -26.01
CA LEU A 78 15.88 21.57 -25.66
C LEU A 78 14.87 20.85 -26.58
N LEU A 79 13.79 21.54 -26.93
CA LEU A 79 12.79 21.02 -27.87
C LEU A 79 13.40 20.75 -29.25
N GLN A 80 14.18 21.68 -29.79
CA GLN A 80 14.88 21.49 -31.06
C GLN A 80 15.86 20.31 -31.00
N THR A 81 16.64 20.22 -29.92
CA THR A 81 17.57 19.11 -29.70
C THR A 81 16.84 17.77 -29.66
N ILE A 82 15.68 17.69 -29.02
CA ILE A 82 14.87 16.46 -28.96
C ILE A 82 14.31 16.12 -30.34
N SER A 83 13.77 17.10 -31.09
CA SER A 83 13.25 16.87 -32.43
C SER A 83 14.34 16.38 -33.39
N GLU A 84 15.51 17.01 -33.38
CA GLU A 84 16.67 16.57 -34.16
C GLU A 84 17.12 15.14 -33.78
N LYS A 85 17.17 14.81 -32.50
CA LYS A 85 17.51 13.45 -32.05
C LYS A 85 16.46 12.43 -32.46
N ILE A 86 15.17 12.74 -32.43
CA ILE A 86 14.11 11.87 -32.92
C ILE A 86 14.33 11.57 -34.39
N ILE A 87 14.54 12.60 -35.25
CA ILE A 87 14.76 12.46 -36.66
C ILE A 87 16.02 11.65 -36.95
N THR A 88 17.13 11.88 -36.25
CA THR A 88 18.41 11.22 -36.48
C THR A 88 18.50 9.82 -35.91
N SER A 89 17.78 9.51 -34.83
CA SER A 89 17.86 8.21 -34.16
C SER A 89 16.83 7.18 -34.63
N VAL A 90 15.77 7.64 -35.29
CA VAL A 90 14.68 6.79 -35.78
C VAL A 90 14.84 6.60 -37.29
N ASN A 91 15.29 5.41 -37.71
CA ASN A 91 15.50 5.08 -39.12
C ASN A 91 14.22 5.02 -39.97
N GLU A 92 13.05 4.97 -39.31
CA GLU A 92 11.75 4.89 -40.00
C GLU A 92 11.05 6.27 -39.98
N PRO A 93 10.88 6.91 -41.17
CA PRO A 93 10.30 8.27 -41.27
C PRO A 93 8.90 8.38 -40.66
N THR A 94 8.09 7.33 -40.77
CA THR A 94 6.71 7.29 -40.24
C THR A 94 6.69 7.33 -38.72
N ILE A 95 7.61 6.60 -38.06
CA ILE A 95 7.75 6.55 -36.61
C ILE A 95 8.30 7.89 -36.11
N ALA A 96 9.31 8.45 -36.79
CA ALA A 96 9.89 9.75 -36.45
C ALA A 96 8.81 10.86 -36.51
N ALA A 97 8.01 10.92 -37.58
CA ALA A 97 6.91 11.88 -37.70
C ALA A 97 5.83 11.72 -36.61
N THR A 98 5.48 10.47 -36.27
CA THR A 98 4.52 10.17 -35.20
C THR A 98 5.02 10.63 -33.83
N LEU A 99 6.31 10.40 -33.52
CA LEU A 99 6.93 10.86 -32.28
C LEU A 99 6.98 12.39 -32.19
N GLU A 100 7.38 13.06 -33.27
CA GLU A 100 7.40 14.51 -33.33
C GLU A 100 5.99 15.11 -33.18
N GLN A 101 5.00 14.53 -33.85
CA GLN A 101 3.60 14.93 -33.69
C GLN A 101 3.12 14.72 -32.25
N THR A 102 3.54 13.64 -31.59
CA THR A 102 3.18 13.36 -30.18
C THR A 102 3.78 14.41 -29.25
N VAL A 103 5.04 14.78 -29.44
CA VAL A 103 5.71 15.85 -28.68
C VAL A 103 5.00 17.20 -28.90
N ASN A 104 4.74 17.58 -30.14
CA ASN A 104 4.04 18.82 -30.50
C ASN A 104 2.62 18.85 -29.92
N THR A 105 1.89 17.73 -29.93
CA THR A 105 0.56 17.60 -29.34
C THR A 105 0.63 17.76 -27.82
N ALA A 106 1.61 17.15 -27.16
CA ALA A 106 1.83 17.29 -25.72
C ALA A 106 2.09 18.75 -25.34
N ILE A 107 2.85 19.48 -26.14
CA ILE A 107 3.14 20.91 -25.91
C ILE A 107 1.89 21.77 -26.16
N ASN A 108 1.20 21.58 -27.26
CA ASN A 108 0.06 22.43 -27.66
C ASN A 108 -1.16 22.19 -26.76
N GLN A 109 -1.39 20.96 -26.32
CA GLN A 109 -2.54 20.60 -25.47
C GLN A 109 -2.20 20.52 -23.97
N ARG A 110 -0.98 20.94 -23.56
CA ARG A 110 -0.50 20.80 -22.17
C ARG A 110 -1.48 21.33 -21.12
N ALA A 111 -2.10 22.48 -21.37
CA ALA A 111 -3.02 23.09 -20.41
C ALA A 111 -4.33 22.30 -20.30
N THR A 112 -4.91 21.89 -21.43
CA THR A 112 -6.17 21.13 -21.45
C THR A 112 -5.99 19.74 -20.88
N VAL A 113 -4.93 19.02 -21.30
CA VAL A 113 -4.60 17.68 -20.79
C VAL A 113 -4.25 17.74 -19.30
N GLY A 114 -3.50 18.78 -18.88
CA GLY A 114 -3.13 18.97 -17.47
C GLY A 114 -4.33 19.25 -16.58
N LEU A 115 -5.22 20.17 -16.99
CA LEU A 115 -6.41 20.48 -16.21
C LEU A 115 -7.36 19.27 -16.12
N THR A 116 -7.60 18.60 -17.24
CA THR A 116 -8.45 17.40 -17.27
C THR A 116 -7.82 16.28 -16.43
N GLY A 117 -6.51 16.05 -16.61
CA GLY A 117 -5.76 15.07 -15.81
C GLY A 117 -5.81 15.36 -14.32
N LEU A 118 -5.69 16.63 -13.93
CA LEU A 118 -5.77 17.08 -12.54
C LEU A 118 -7.15 16.79 -11.93
N LEU A 119 -8.24 17.15 -12.62
CA LEU A 119 -9.61 16.88 -12.16
C LEU A 119 -9.87 15.37 -12.01
N LEU A 120 -9.44 14.57 -12.99
CA LEU A 120 -9.56 13.13 -12.94
C LEU A 120 -8.69 12.51 -11.84
N ALA A 121 -7.49 13.05 -11.59
CA ALA A 121 -6.60 12.59 -10.52
C ALA A 121 -7.19 12.87 -9.14
N PHE A 122 -7.81 14.05 -8.95
CA PHE A 122 -8.52 14.36 -7.70
C PHE A 122 -9.68 13.39 -7.47
N TYR A 123 -10.51 13.16 -8.47
CA TYR A 123 -11.64 12.24 -8.36
C TYR A 123 -11.18 10.80 -8.07
N SER A 124 -10.24 10.29 -8.87
CA SER A 124 -9.74 8.91 -8.71
C SER A 124 -8.97 8.72 -7.41
N GLY A 125 -8.16 9.72 -7.01
CA GLY A 125 -7.38 9.67 -5.78
C GLY A 125 -8.24 9.68 -4.51
N ILE A 126 -9.27 10.53 -4.45
CA ILE A 126 -10.22 10.56 -3.34
C ILE A 126 -11.01 9.23 -3.29
N SER A 127 -11.45 8.72 -4.43
CA SER A 127 -12.14 7.43 -4.53
C SER A 127 -11.25 6.28 -4.06
N TRP A 128 -10.00 6.25 -4.51
CA TRP A 128 -9.01 5.26 -4.07
C TRP A 128 -8.78 5.32 -2.57
N MET A 129 -8.57 6.51 -2.01
CA MET A 129 -8.38 6.71 -0.56
C MET A 129 -9.63 6.28 0.22
N GLY A 130 -10.82 6.56 -0.29
CA GLY A 130 -12.08 6.12 0.29
C GLY A 130 -12.20 4.60 0.37
N ASN A 131 -11.80 3.89 -0.69
CA ASN A 131 -11.79 2.42 -0.72
C ASN A 131 -10.73 1.85 0.22
N LEU A 132 -9.51 2.40 0.22
CA LEU A 132 -8.45 1.97 1.14
C LEU A 132 -8.87 2.16 2.60
N ARG A 133 -9.47 3.31 2.93
CA ARG A 133 -9.96 3.59 4.27
C ARG A 133 -11.04 2.60 4.71
N GLU A 134 -12.03 2.34 3.85
CA GLU A 134 -13.10 1.41 4.17
C GLU A 134 -12.57 -0.02 4.35
N ALA A 135 -11.65 -0.44 3.50
CA ALA A 135 -11.00 -1.74 3.59
C ALA A 135 -10.19 -1.89 4.90
N VAL A 136 -9.39 -0.90 5.26
CA VAL A 136 -8.63 -0.92 6.53
C VAL A 136 -9.58 -0.90 7.74
N ARG A 137 -10.66 -0.11 7.68
CA ARG A 137 -11.69 -0.08 8.75
C ARG A 137 -12.39 -1.42 8.88
N ALA A 138 -12.69 -2.10 7.77
CA ALA A 138 -13.30 -3.43 7.80
C ALA A 138 -12.42 -4.44 8.55
N GLN A 139 -11.10 -4.35 8.41
CA GLN A 139 -10.16 -5.21 9.15
C GLN A 139 -10.09 -4.85 10.65
N CYS A 140 -10.19 -3.57 11.00
CA CYS A 140 -10.03 -3.09 12.39
C CYS A 140 -11.34 -3.14 13.21
N ARG A 141 -12.49 -3.10 12.57
CA ARG A 141 -13.83 -3.03 13.17
C ARG A 141 -14.17 -4.30 13.95
N GLU A 142 -14.70 -4.20 15.17
CA GLU A 142 -15.06 -5.36 15.97
C GLU A 142 -16.27 -6.11 15.39
N ARG A 143 -17.33 -5.38 15.05
CA ARG A 143 -18.55 -5.91 14.43
C ARG A 143 -18.50 -5.71 12.92
N TRP A 144 -19.11 -6.63 12.17
CA TRP A 144 -19.20 -6.49 10.72
C TRP A 144 -20.11 -5.34 10.31
N GLU A 145 -21.22 -5.19 10.99
CA GLU A 145 -22.19 -4.14 10.71
C GLU A 145 -21.67 -2.77 11.12
N ARG A 146 -22.01 -1.78 10.28
CA ARG A 146 -21.69 -0.37 10.59
C ARG A 146 -22.59 0.12 11.69
N THR A 147 -22.01 0.58 12.78
CA THR A 147 -22.76 1.26 13.84
C THR A 147 -23.28 2.62 13.32
N GLU A 148 -24.44 3.09 13.83
CA GLU A 148 -25.00 4.41 13.48
C GLU A 148 -23.96 5.55 13.64
N SER A 149 -23.09 5.46 14.65
CA SER A 149 -21.99 6.41 14.86
C SER A 149 -20.95 6.40 13.73
N GLU A 150 -20.97 5.42 12.84
CA GLU A 150 -20.10 5.35 11.66
C GLU A 150 -20.73 6.00 10.41
N LYS A 151 -22.01 6.37 10.46
CA LYS A 151 -22.66 7.18 9.44
C LYS A 151 -22.11 8.61 9.50
N GLU A 152 -21.13 8.87 8.66
CA GLU A 152 -20.50 10.17 8.57
C GLU A 152 -21.18 11.03 7.51
N ASN A 153 -21.23 12.35 7.78
CA ASN A 153 -21.65 13.31 6.78
C ASN A 153 -20.73 13.19 5.53
N ILE A 154 -21.33 13.12 4.35
CA ILE A 154 -20.65 12.92 3.07
C ILE A 154 -19.51 13.94 2.89
N ILE A 155 -19.76 15.21 3.20
CA ILE A 155 -18.75 16.29 3.05
C ILE A 155 -17.56 16.06 3.99
N LYS A 156 -17.80 15.70 5.27
CA LYS A 156 -16.72 15.41 6.22
C LYS A 156 -15.91 14.18 5.79
N ARG A 157 -16.56 13.20 5.16
CA ARG A 157 -15.92 12.00 4.63
C ARG A 157 -14.95 12.36 3.50
N TYR A 158 -15.39 13.10 2.48
CA TYR A 158 -14.53 13.52 1.36
C TYR A 158 -13.38 14.41 1.81
N PHE A 159 -13.63 15.35 2.72
CA PHE A 159 -12.58 16.23 3.26
C PHE A 159 -11.52 15.43 4.03
N ARG A 160 -11.93 14.45 4.82
CA ARG A 160 -10.98 13.57 5.52
C ARG A 160 -10.20 12.68 4.58
N ASP A 161 -10.83 12.17 3.53
CA ASP A 161 -10.15 11.37 2.51
C ASP A 161 -9.14 12.21 1.75
N PHE A 162 -9.48 13.45 1.45
CA PHE A 162 -8.55 14.41 0.85
C PHE A 162 -7.33 14.68 1.75
N ILE A 163 -7.53 14.97 3.03
CA ILE A 163 -6.42 15.17 3.98
C ILE A 163 -5.56 13.90 4.10
N SER A 164 -6.19 12.72 4.14
CA SER A 164 -5.47 11.46 4.25
C SER A 164 -4.67 11.14 2.98
N LEU A 165 -5.23 11.44 1.82
CA LEU A 165 -4.55 11.34 0.52
C LEU A 165 -3.36 12.30 0.45
N THR A 166 -3.56 13.56 0.82
CA THR A 166 -2.49 14.58 0.82
C THR A 166 -1.33 14.16 1.74
N GLY A 167 -1.64 13.68 2.94
CA GLY A 167 -0.62 13.19 3.86
C GLY A 167 0.13 11.96 3.32
N LEU A 168 -0.58 11.05 2.63
CA LEU A 168 0.03 9.89 1.99
C LEU A 168 0.93 10.31 0.81
N LEU A 169 0.48 11.28 0.00
CA LEU A 169 1.28 11.81 -1.11
C LEU A 169 2.55 12.49 -0.60
N ILE A 170 2.46 13.28 0.47
CA ILE A 170 3.64 13.89 1.12
C ILE A 170 4.60 12.80 1.61
N ALA A 171 4.08 11.76 2.28
CA ALA A 171 4.91 10.64 2.73
C ALA A 171 5.57 9.90 1.55
N LEU A 172 4.84 9.69 0.45
CA LEU A 172 5.36 9.03 -0.75
C LEU A 172 6.42 9.89 -1.44
N VAL A 173 6.20 11.20 -1.62
CA VAL A 173 7.18 12.13 -2.20
C VAL A 173 8.44 12.15 -1.35
N LEU A 174 8.29 12.25 -0.03
CA LEU A 174 9.42 12.18 0.91
C LEU A 174 10.20 10.86 0.76
N THR A 175 9.49 9.74 0.66
CA THR A 175 10.10 8.42 0.47
C THR A 175 10.90 8.36 -0.84
N VAL A 176 10.29 8.77 -1.95
CA VAL A 176 10.94 8.76 -3.28
C VAL A 176 12.14 9.69 -3.27
N THR A 177 12.01 10.90 -2.72
CA THR A 177 13.11 11.86 -2.63
C THR A 177 14.27 11.28 -1.82
N LEU A 178 14.02 10.73 -0.63
CA LEU A 178 15.05 10.14 0.23
C LEU A 178 15.76 8.95 -0.41
N THR A 179 15.03 8.12 -1.17
CA THR A 179 15.60 6.92 -1.81
C THR A 179 16.28 7.22 -3.15
N SER A 180 15.91 8.30 -3.83
CA SER A 180 16.46 8.69 -5.14
C SER A 180 17.65 9.65 -5.03
N LEU A 181 17.95 10.16 -3.85
CA LEU A 181 19.08 11.08 -3.67
C LEU A 181 20.42 10.38 -3.95
N PRO A 182 21.33 11.00 -4.72
CA PRO A 182 22.71 10.54 -4.84
C PRO A 182 23.38 10.47 -3.46
N GLY A 183 24.39 9.60 -3.32
CA GLY A 183 25.04 9.37 -2.03
C GLY A 183 25.60 10.63 -1.34
N SER A 184 25.97 11.66 -2.11
CA SER A 184 26.37 12.98 -1.58
C SER A 184 25.24 13.72 -0.88
N ALA A 185 24.01 13.65 -1.42
CA ALA A 185 22.85 14.29 -0.80
C ALA A 185 22.32 13.48 0.39
N GLN A 186 22.47 12.15 0.37
CA GLN A 186 22.21 11.30 1.54
C GLN A 186 23.15 11.63 2.70
N SER A 187 24.45 11.82 2.43
CA SER A 187 25.43 12.24 3.45
C SER A 187 25.13 13.63 4.02
N TRP A 188 24.64 14.56 3.20
CA TRP A 188 24.19 15.87 3.67
C TRP A 188 22.97 15.77 4.61
N LEU A 189 21.98 14.94 4.27
CA LEU A 189 20.81 14.68 5.12
C LEU A 189 21.18 14.01 6.45
N ILE A 190 22.09 13.04 6.41
CA ILE A 190 22.64 12.38 7.59
C ILE A 190 23.34 13.40 8.49
N GLY A 191 24.03 14.35 7.87
CA GLY A 191 24.67 15.47 8.55
C GLY A 191 23.69 16.42 9.23
N LEU A 192 22.62 16.78 8.54
CA LEU A 192 21.56 17.64 9.06
C LEU A 192 20.82 17.01 10.26
N LEU A 193 20.68 15.69 10.26
CA LEU A 193 20.04 14.92 11.34
C LEU A 193 20.99 14.59 12.50
N GLY A 194 22.26 15.03 12.44
CA GLY A 194 23.27 14.78 13.47
C GLY A 194 23.68 13.33 13.64
N LEU A 195 23.43 12.49 12.63
CA LEU A 195 23.68 11.04 12.64
C LEU A 195 25.06 10.67 12.09
N GLN A 196 25.97 11.66 11.91
CA GLN A 196 27.30 11.48 11.30
C GLN A 196 28.23 10.56 12.09
N ASP A 197 28.04 10.47 13.41
CA ASP A 197 28.94 9.73 14.33
C ASP A 197 28.56 8.24 14.46
N ILE A 198 27.48 7.81 13.82
CA ILE A 198 27.07 6.41 13.84
C ILE A 198 27.94 5.63 12.84
N LEU A 199 28.90 4.87 13.36
CA LEU A 199 29.87 4.05 12.59
C LEU A 199 29.23 3.12 11.55
N TRP A 200 27.97 2.78 11.70
CA TRP A 200 27.18 1.97 10.78
C TRP A 200 26.94 2.65 9.43
N LEU A 201 26.80 3.97 9.42
CA LEU A 201 26.47 4.74 8.22
C LEU A 201 27.68 4.93 7.29
N LYS A 202 28.88 4.64 7.78
CA LYS A 202 30.13 4.68 6.98
C LYS A 202 30.36 3.39 6.16
N LYS A 203 29.58 2.34 6.36
CA LYS A 203 29.63 1.11 5.57
C LYS A 203 28.80 1.24 4.29
N PRO A 204 28.99 0.36 3.28
CA PRO A 204 28.67 0.68 1.88
C PRO A 204 27.27 1.22 1.70
N LEU A 205 27.15 2.20 0.81
CA LEU A 205 25.95 2.98 0.43
C LEU A 205 24.65 2.17 0.35
N THR A 206 24.76 0.89 0.01
CA THR A 206 23.64 -0.05 -0.16
C THR A 206 22.85 -0.30 1.12
N TYR A 207 23.53 -0.51 2.27
CA TYR A 207 22.83 -0.78 3.54
C TYR A 207 22.13 0.45 4.09
N THR A 208 22.74 1.62 3.88
CA THR A 208 22.15 2.91 4.30
C THR A 208 20.90 3.21 3.49
N THR A 209 20.94 3.02 2.17
CA THR A 209 19.76 3.18 1.30
C THR A 209 18.64 2.23 1.67
N PHE A 210 18.96 0.97 1.98
CA PHE A 210 17.97 -0.01 2.41
C PHE A 210 17.31 0.37 3.76
N ALA A 211 18.11 0.84 4.74
CA ALA A 211 17.60 1.29 6.01
C ALA A 211 16.70 2.54 5.87
N ILE A 212 17.09 3.50 5.02
CA ILE A 212 16.29 4.69 4.70
C ILE A 212 14.96 4.27 4.04
N SER A 213 15.00 3.32 3.09
CA SER A 213 13.80 2.80 2.42
C SER A 213 12.83 2.16 3.41
N ILE A 214 13.32 1.31 4.34
CA ILE A 214 12.48 0.72 5.39
C ILE A 214 11.89 1.80 6.29
N CYS A 215 12.68 2.79 6.70
CA CYS A 215 12.22 3.89 7.55
C CYS A 215 11.11 4.70 6.87
N ALA A 216 11.29 5.02 5.59
CA ALA A 216 10.31 5.76 4.80
C ALA A 216 9.02 4.95 4.60
N ASN A 217 9.12 3.65 4.27
CA ASN A 217 7.95 2.76 4.17
C ASN A 217 7.26 2.60 5.54
N PHE A 218 8.03 2.53 6.63
CA PHE A 218 7.47 2.49 7.98
C PHE A 218 6.61 3.72 8.27
N LEU A 219 7.08 4.93 7.93
CA LEU A 219 6.31 6.17 8.11
C LEU A 219 5.03 6.15 7.28
N MET A 220 5.08 5.67 6.03
CA MET A 220 3.91 5.52 5.16
C MET A 220 2.87 4.57 5.76
N PHE A 221 3.26 3.36 6.17
CA PHE A 221 2.35 2.39 6.75
C PHE A 221 1.86 2.82 8.13
N PHE A 222 2.72 3.46 8.93
CA PHE A 222 2.33 4.05 10.21
C PHE A 222 1.23 5.10 10.02
N TRP A 223 1.36 5.99 9.03
CA TRP A 223 0.34 6.95 8.67
C TRP A 223 -0.98 6.26 8.30
N ILE A 224 -0.95 5.24 7.45
CA ILE A 224 -2.13 4.46 7.03
C ILE A 224 -2.84 3.88 8.26
N TYR A 225 -2.14 3.14 9.11
CA TYR A 225 -2.73 2.43 10.24
C TYR A 225 -3.06 3.33 11.43
N TRP A 226 -2.47 4.51 11.52
CA TRP A 226 -2.81 5.49 12.54
C TRP A 226 -4.01 6.36 12.13
N ARG A 227 -4.11 6.73 10.84
CA ARG A 227 -5.06 7.72 10.36
C ARG A 227 -6.37 7.13 9.86
N LEU A 228 -6.35 5.96 9.21
CA LEU A 228 -7.51 5.39 8.54
C LEU A 228 -8.50 4.68 9.48
N PRO A 229 -8.08 3.88 10.49
CA PRO A 229 -9.00 3.29 11.46
C PRO A 229 -9.76 4.36 12.24
N LYS A 230 -11.00 4.06 12.61
CA LYS A 230 -11.77 4.95 13.50
C LYS A 230 -11.34 4.76 14.94
N GLU A 231 -11.18 3.50 15.35
CA GLU A 231 -10.66 3.12 16.65
C GLU A 231 -9.13 3.07 16.56
N LYS A 232 -8.49 3.80 17.47
CA LYS A 232 -7.02 3.86 17.48
C LYS A 232 -6.46 2.56 18.04
N PRO A 233 -5.65 1.83 17.28
CA PRO A 233 -5.02 0.62 17.78
C PRO A 233 -4.02 0.95 18.90
N CYS A 234 -3.71 -0.05 19.73
CA CYS A 234 -2.64 0.06 20.72
C CYS A 234 -1.32 0.48 20.05
N ARG A 235 -0.62 1.46 20.65
CA ARG A 235 0.65 2.00 20.08
C ARG A 235 1.67 0.91 19.79
N LYS A 236 1.78 -0.11 20.65
CA LYS A 236 2.70 -1.25 20.45
C LYS A 236 2.31 -2.09 19.23
N ALA A 237 1.00 -2.36 19.05
CA ALA A 237 0.48 -3.07 17.87
C ALA A 237 0.72 -2.27 16.60
N LEU A 238 0.42 -0.96 16.63
CA LEU A 238 0.62 -0.04 15.52
C LEU A 238 2.08 -0.03 15.05
N MET A 239 3.04 0.17 15.96
CA MET A 239 4.46 0.21 15.60
C MET A 239 4.96 -1.11 15.02
N ARG A 240 4.64 -2.25 15.67
CA ARG A 240 5.05 -3.57 15.19
C ARG A 240 4.40 -3.94 13.87
N GLY A 241 3.11 -3.63 13.68
CA GLY A 241 2.41 -3.89 12.43
C GLY A 241 2.89 -3.00 11.28
N SER A 242 3.21 -1.74 11.54
CA SER A 242 3.80 -0.84 10.53
C SER A 242 5.20 -1.28 10.13
N LEU A 243 6.00 -1.77 11.09
CA LEU A 243 7.33 -2.31 10.80
C LEU A 243 7.25 -3.61 10.00
N LEU A 244 6.33 -4.51 10.37
CA LEU A 244 6.06 -5.73 9.60
C LEU A 244 5.66 -5.39 8.16
N ALA A 245 4.75 -4.44 7.97
CA ALA A 245 4.32 -3.98 6.65
C ALA A 245 5.48 -3.38 5.85
N ALA A 246 6.32 -2.55 6.46
CA ALA A 246 7.47 -1.93 5.81
C ALA A 246 8.49 -2.96 5.32
N ILE A 247 8.85 -3.92 6.16
CA ILE A 247 9.79 -4.99 5.81
C ILE A 247 9.19 -5.89 4.71
N SER A 248 7.93 -6.29 4.87
CA SER A 248 7.25 -7.16 3.88
C SER A 248 7.09 -6.43 2.54
N PHE A 249 6.93 -5.12 2.54
CA PHE A 249 6.86 -4.32 1.32
C PHE A 249 8.22 -4.23 0.61
N GLU A 250 9.33 -4.13 1.35
CA GLU A 250 10.67 -4.23 0.76
C GLU A 250 10.88 -5.59 0.09
N VAL A 251 10.48 -6.67 0.77
CA VAL A 251 10.53 -8.02 0.19
C VAL A 251 9.66 -8.11 -1.06
N LEU A 252 8.45 -7.55 -1.04
CA LEU A 252 7.56 -7.51 -2.20
C LEU A 252 8.21 -6.79 -3.38
N LYS A 253 8.79 -5.60 -3.18
CA LYS A 253 9.50 -4.85 -4.21
C LYS A 253 10.65 -5.66 -4.81
N TYR A 254 11.45 -6.29 -3.97
CA TYR A 254 12.57 -7.13 -4.39
C TYR A 254 12.09 -8.32 -5.25
N VAL A 255 11.07 -9.04 -4.79
CA VAL A 255 10.47 -10.16 -5.54
C VAL A 255 9.93 -9.69 -6.89
N MET A 256 9.24 -8.55 -6.93
CA MET A 256 8.73 -7.98 -8.18
C MET A 256 9.86 -7.59 -9.14
N THR A 257 10.96 -7.02 -8.63
CA THR A 257 12.13 -6.70 -9.44
C THR A 257 12.75 -7.94 -10.12
N MET A 258 12.66 -9.11 -9.48
CA MET A 258 13.12 -10.37 -10.07
C MET A 258 12.14 -10.98 -11.08
N ILE A 259 10.84 -10.89 -10.80
CA ILE A 259 9.79 -11.56 -11.59
C ILE A 259 9.47 -10.77 -12.87
N VAL A 260 9.34 -9.45 -12.78
CA VAL A 260 8.87 -8.59 -13.89
C VAL A 260 9.72 -8.73 -15.17
N PRO A 261 11.07 -8.70 -15.13
CA PRO A 261 11.88 -8.85 -16.34
C PRO A 261 11.67 -10.20 -17.04
N ASN A 262 11.46 -11.28 -16.28
CA ASN A 262 11.22 -12.60 -16.84
C ASN A 262 9.82 -12.71 -17.46
N LEU A 263 8.84 -12.06 -16.86
CA LEU A 263 7.48 -12.01 -17.38
C LEU A 263 7.41 -11.27 -18.72
N VAL A 264 8.08 -10.13 -18.84
CA VAL A 264 8.09 -9.29 -20.05
C VAL A 264 8.86 -9.95 -21.20
N LYS A 265 9.90 -10.75 -20.91
CA LYS A 265 10.70 -11.45 -21.93
C LYS A 265 9.98 -12.64 -22.56
N SER A 266 8.88 -13.13 -22.01
CA SER A 266 8.11 -14.23 -22.60
C SER A 266 7.35 -13.76 -23.85
N PRO A 267 7.10 -14.61 -24.87
CA PRO A 267 6.38 -14.20 -26.08
C PRO A 267 5.00 -13.61 -25.80
N SER A 268 4.26 -14.19 -24.88
CA SER A 268 2.96 -13.66 -24.40
C SER A 268 3.11 -12.44 -23.48
N GLY A 269 4.24 -12.35 -22.78
CA GLY A 269 4.55 -11.25 -21.87
C GLY A 269 4.97 -9.96 -22.58
N ALA A 270 5.45 -10.04 -23.83
CA ALA A 270 5.81 -8.86 -24.60
C ALA A 270 4.63 -7.90 -24.80
N ALA A 271 3.42 -8.43 -25.00
CA ALA A 271 2.20 -7.62 -25.18
C ALA A 271 1.53 -7.18 -23.85
N PHE A 272 1.46 -8.09 -22.88
CA PHE A 272 0.63 -7.87 -21.67
C PHE A 272 1.42 -7.95 -20.37
N GLY A 273 2.67 -8.38 -20.39
CA GLY A 273 3.46 -8.66 -19.19
C GLY A 273 3.62 -7.49 -18.26
N SER A 274 3.83 -6.28 -18.78
CA SER A 274 3.96 -5.06 -17.98
C SER A 274 2.66 -4.72 -17.26
N ILE A 275 1.52 -4.87 -17.93
CA ILE A 275 0.18 -4.60 -17.36
C ILE A 275 -0.13 -5.62 -16.26
N ILE A 276 0.12 -6.91 -16.54
CA ILE A 276 -0.08 -7.98 -15.57
C ILE A 276 0.83 -7.81 -14.36
N ALA A 277 2.10 -7.48 -14.57
CA ALA A 277 3.05 -7.22 -13.50
C ALA A 277 2.62 -6.07 -12.60
N LEU A 278 2.11 -4.99 -13.20
CA LEU A 278 1.61 -3.82 -12.47
C LEU A 278 0.35 -4.14 -11.66
N LEU A 279 -0.61 -4.87 -12.25
CA LEU A 279 -1.80 -5.35 -11.55
C LEU A 279 -1.44 -6.28 -10.39
N ALA A 280 -0.50 -7.22 -10.62
CA ALA A 280 -0.01 -8.11 -9.59
C ALA A 280 0.67 -7.34 -8.45
N PHE A 281 1.48 -6.33 -8.76
CA PHE A 281 2.11 -5.47 -7.75
C PHE A 281 1.07 -4.76 -6.88
N PHE A 282 0.06 -4.11 -7.48
CA PHE A 282 -1.02 -3.45 -6.73
C PHE A 282 -1.84 -4.44 -5.90
N TYR A 283 -2.09 -5.63 -6.45
CA TYR A 283 -2.83 -6.66 -5.74
C TYR A 283 -2.09 -7.15 -4.49
N PHE A 284 -0.82 -7.47 -4.62
CA PHE A 284 -0.01 -7.90 -3.48
C PHE A 284 0.21 -6.76 -2.47
N PHE A 285 0.41 -5.53 -2.92
CA PHE A 285 0.48 -4.35 -2.05
C PHE A 285 -0.80 -4.17 -1.24
N ALA A 286 -1.96 -4.22 -1.90
CA ALA A 286 -3.25 -4.06 -1.24
C ALA A 286 -3.49 -5.18 -0.21
N ARG A 287 -3.25 -6.44 -0.58
CA ARG A 287 -3.39 -7.58 0.34
C ARG A 287 -2.45 -7.49 1.52
N LEU A 288 -1.20 -7.11 1.30
CA LEU A 288 -0.21 -6.91 2.36
C LEU A 288 -0.68 -5.83 3.34
N THR A 289 -1.14 -4.70 2.81
CA THR A 289 -1.67 -3.60 3.62
C THR A 289 -2.86 -4.05 4.48
N LEU A 290 -3.81 -4.78 3.91
CA LEU A 290 -4.99 -5.25 4.64
C LEU A 290 -4.66 -6.38 5.63
N PHE A 291 -3.75 -7.27 5.28
CA PHE A 291 -3.28 -8.31 6.19
C PHE A 291 -2.58 -7.72 7.42
N CYS A 292 -1.72 -6.73 7.24
CA CYS A 292 -1.07 -6.05 8.36
C CYS A 292 -2.08 -5.25 9.21
N ALA A 293 -3.14 -4.70 8.61
CA ALA A 293 -4.25 -4.09 9.36
C ALA A 293 -4.98 -5.14 10.23
N ALA A 294 -5.27 -6.33 9.67
CA ALA A 294 -5.85 -7.45 10.41
C ALA A 294 -4.90 -7.92 11.54
N TRP A 295 -3.60 -7.98 11.27
CA TRP A 295 -2.58 -8.34 12.26
C TRP A 295 -2.54 -7.35 13.42
N ILE A 296 -2.64 -6.04 13.15
CA ILE A 296 -2.72 -5.00 14.18
C ILE A 296 -4.01 -5.15 15.00
N ALA A 297 -5.13 -5.43 14.34
CA ALA A 297 -6.43 -5.56 14.98
C ALA A 297 -6.56 -6.80 15.89
N THR A 298 -5.81 -7.87 15.58
CA THR A 298 -5.81 -9.13 16.35
C THR A 298 -4.70 -9.20 17.40
N ALA A 299 -3.90 -8.13 17.53
CA ALA A 299 -2.81 -8.07 18.49
C ALA A 299 -3.34 -7.91 19.93
N ASP A 300 -3.15 -8.95 20.74
CA ASP A 300 -3.53 -8.97 22.16
C ASP A 300 -2.37 -8.43 23.01
N TYR A 301 -2.42 -7.15 23.36
CA TYR A 301 -1.44 -6.49 24.23
C TYR A 301 -2.02 -6.12 25.59
N GLY A 302 -2.87 -7.00 26.16
CA GLY A 302 -3.37 -6.86 27.54
C GLY A 302 -4.51 -5.84 27.68
N GLN A 303 -5.24 -5.54 26.63
CA GLN A 303 -6.58 -5.00 26.78
C GLN A 303 -7.52 -6.17 27.15
N GLN A 304 -7.59 -6.49 28.44
CA GLN A 304 -8.71 -7.26 28.96
C GLN A 304 -9.97 -6.43 28.70
N LYS A 305 -10.75 -6.82 27.69
CA LYS A 305 -12.17 -6.43 27.68
C LYS A 305 -12.77 -6.89 28.99
N PRO A 306 -13.54 -6.05 29.69
CA PRO A 306 -14.41 -6.54 30.76
C PRO A 306 -15.27 -7.65 30.14
N SER A 307 -15.13 -8.85 30.65
CA SER A 307 -15.93 -9.98 30.22
C SER A 307 -17.40 -9.59 30.39
N GLU A 308 -18.23 -9.77 29.37
CA GLU A 308 -19.69 -9.58 29.45
C GLU A 308 -20.31 -10.42 30.57
N GLU A 309 -19.59 -11.45 31.05
CA GLU A 309 -19.95 -12.21 32.25
C GLU A 309 -19.98 -11.39 33.53
N ALA A 310 -19.17 -10.31 33.66
CA ALA A 310 -19.21 -9.47 34.86
C ALA A 310 -20.44 -8.53 34.90
N SER A 311 -21.05 -8.22 33.76
CA SER A 311 -22.25 -7.37 33.70
C SER A 311 -23.55 -8.18 33.94
N SER A 312 -23.54 -9.49 33.69
CA SER A 312 -24.69 -10.36 33.97
C SER A 312 -24.81 -10.73 35.45
N LEU A 313 -23.73 -10.59 36.23
CA LEU A 313 -23.72 -10.88 37.67
C LEU A 313 -24.09 -9.65 38.53
N THR A 314 -24.23 -8.48 37.91
CA THR A 314 -24.59 -7.22 38.62
C THR A 314 -26.01 -6.72 38.35
N SER A 315 -26.83 -7.44 37.60
CA SER A 315 -28.25 -7.15 37.50
C SER A 315 -28.95 -7.58 38.83
N PRO A 316 -29.58 -6.68 39.55
CA PRO A 316 -30.35 -7.05 40.74
C PRO A 316 -31.52 -7.94 40.33
N PRO A 317 -31.94 -8.90 41.19
CA PRO A 317 -33.06 -9.75 40.90
C PRO A 317 -34.34 -8.91 40.73
N ASP A 318 -35.06 -9.20 39.65
CA ASP A 318 -36.35 -8.59 39.30
C ASP A 318 -37.36 -8.79 40.44
N GLN A 319 -37.68 -7.69 41.15
CA GLN A 319 -38.68 -7.66 42.21
C GLN A 319 -40.10 -7.42 41.63
N SER A 320 -40.48 -8.08 40.58
CA SER A 320 -41.83 -7.97 40.01
C SER A 320 -42.57 -9.30 39.93
N ALA A 321 -42.58 -10.07 41.06
CA ALA A 321 -43.45 -11.23 41.19
C ALA A 321 -44.00 -11.32 42.61
N GLU A 322 -44.68 -10.27 43.07
CA GLU A 322 -45.64 -10.35 44.20
C GLU A 322 -46.52 -9.08 44.19
N SER A 323 -47.64 -9.17 43.44
CA SER A 323 -48.93 -8.54 43.81
C SER A 323 -50.05 -8.94 42.81
#